data_2a3e8107cebf79f78fd74d11e621471a
#
_entry.id   2a3e8107cebf79f78fd74d11e621471a
#
_cell.length_a   1.000
_cell.length_b   1.000
_cell.length_c   1.000
_cell.angle_alpha   90.00
_cell.angle_beta   90.00
_cell.angle_gamma   90.00
#
_symmetry.space_group_name_H-M   'P 1'
#
loop_
_entity.id
_entity.type
_entity.pdbx_description
1 polymer ?
#
loop_
_entity_poly.entity_id
_entity_poly.type
_entity_poly.pdbx_seq_one_letter_code
_entity_poly.pdbx_strand_id
1 'polypeptide(L)'
;MSEEFEFDRDELVSELSEHQRLTGTEPNDEGGSGMTRRDLLLKGGVGAAAVTGLGSLAGTAAAKPAKSGAFTGTLRVITLGVEFPTPEVAQQIKKDLGFDVALTVTDPVTMVQKAITAPDTFDIFGGYNYQYVEAYSSGNLAPVDTSKIKAWPSLYKLFAWGKVHPGAKAETYGDGDAPFRALFLKKGTTGLPLTKEGPKSNKDIVQWINENTGKPYTAKMPRYIVGTPAHFNADSIGYNADVINKQPGQVGWQELLNKKWKGRVALLKDPGIVMQDIGNALKAQGVFNPADMGNMTKAEIDRVIKVATTYKKAGQFRAYWANFNESVNLMASKEVVVESMWSPAVALLVAQGVNVKYAAPPTGFRGWCSSNGFANHVTSDPAKLQACYDYLNWMYSGWLGATIMRQGYYIGNGGTLLNWIKSNPTATAGGIAFKPDEYAFWYGGTPAGRDLPGITGKVGDIKKGTVRDGGSFSKRIGHYSSWNSYFTNSVYQVKRWNDFLSA
;
A
#
# COMPACT_ATOMS: atom_id res chain seq x y z
N MET A 1 29.03 -9.30 -3.67
CA MET A 1 28.44 -10.50 -3.07
C MET A 1 27.10 -10.04 -2.49
N SER A 2 26.00 -10.58 -2.98
CA SER A 2 24.69 -10.32 -2.39
C SER A 2 24.69 -10.98 -1.01
N GLU A 3 24.49 -10.19 0.06
CA GLU A 3 24.22 -10.76 1.38
C GLU A 3 23.00 -11.68 1.22
N GLU A 4 23.14 -12.95 1.59
CA GLU A 4 22.01 -13.88 1.60
C GLU A 4 21.08 -13.46 2.76
N PHE A 5 19.80 -13.41 2.49
CA PHE A 5 18.78 -13.21 3.52
C PHE A 5 18.75 -14.46 4.40
N GLU A 6 19.08 -14.29 5.66
CA GLU A 6 18.94 -15.31 6.69
C GLU A 6 17.74 -14.92 7.57
N PHE A 7 16.69 -15.75 7.52
CA PHE A 7 15.47 -15.50 8.27
C PHE A 7 15.58 -16.11 9.67
N ASP A 8 15.80 -15.25 10.67
CA ASP A 8 15.65 -15.61 12.07
C ASP A 8 14.29 -15.12 12.57
N ARG A 9 13.39 -16.09 12.79
CA ARG A 9 12.01 -15.83 13.23
C ARG A 9 11.98 -15.20 14.61
N ASP A 10 12.79 -15.72 15.53
CA ASP A 10 12.73 -15.31 16.94
C ASP A 10 13.35 -13.91 17.12
N GLU A 11 14.44 -13.62 16.41
CA GLU A 11 15.01 -12.27 16.35
C GLU A 11 14.01 -11.28 15.76
N LEU A 12 13.35 -11.62 14.64
CA LEU A 12 12.36 -10.73 14.03
C LEU A 12 11.18 -10.46 14.97
N VAL A 13 10.60 -11.49 15.60
CA VAL A 13 9.49 -11.34 16.55
C VAL A 13 9.89 -10.47 17.74
N SER A 14 11.11 -10.64 18.25
CA SER A 14 11.64 -9.81 19.33
C SER A 14 11.74 -8.34 18.92
N GLU A 15 12.32 -8.06 17.75
CA GLU A 15 12.49 -6.69 17.26
C GLU A 15 11.15 -6.01 16.91
N LEU A 16 10.19 -6.76 16.37
CA LEU A 16 8.84 -6.25 16.11
C LEU A 16 8.09 -5.93 17.42
N SER A 17 8.25 -6.77 18.45
CA SER A 17 7.65 -6.53 19.78
C SER A 17 8.26 -5.30 20.45
N GLU A 18 9.58 -5.14 20.38
CA GLU A 18 10.26 -3.93 20.89
C GLU A 18 9.80 -2.68 20.12
N HIS A 19 9.64 -2.79 18.78
CA HIS A 19 9.11 -1.69 17.99
C HIS A 19 7.70 -1.27 18.45
N GLN A 20 6.82 -2.23 18.69
CA GLN A 20 5.47 -1.95 19.21
C GLN A 20 5.52 -1.27 20.57
N ARG A 21 6.36 -1.75 21.48
CA ARG A 21 6.59 -1.15 22.80
C ARG A 21 7.06 0.32 22.68
N LEU A 22 8.05 0.59 21.82
CA LEU A 22 8.61 1.93 21.61
C LEU A 22 7.64 2.89 20.93
N THR A 23 6.71 2.36 20.15
CA THR A 23 5.76 3.17 19.36
C THR A 23 4.38 3.27 19.98
N GLY A 24 4.09 2.48 21.04
CA GLY A 24 2.78 2.41 21.66
C GLY A 24 1.72 1.77 20.74
N THR A 25 2.15 0.88 19.84
CA THR A 25 1.27 0.17 18.90
C THR A 25 0.97 -1.26 19.34
N GLU A 26 1.17 -1.58 20.62
CA GLU A 26 0.84 -2.91 21.17
C GLU A 26 -0.63 -3.25 20.89
N PRO A 27 -0.93 -4.51 20.50
CA PRO A 27 -2.30 -4.94 20.32
C PRO A 27 -2.99 -4.89 21.68
N ASN A 28 -3.98 -4.00 21.84
CA ASN A 28 -4.89 -4.09 22.97
C ASN A 28 -5.72 -5.37 22.78
N ASP A 29 -5.54 -6.36 23.63
CA ASP A 29 -6.34 -7.59 23.69
C ASP A 29 -7.81 -7.33 24.08
N GLU A 30 -8.10 -6.15 24.56
CA GLU A 30 -9.47 -5.69 24.80
C GLU A 30 -9.85 -4.71 23.68
N GLY A 31 -10.97 -4.95 22.98
CA GLY A 31 -11.54 -4.18 21.87
C GLY A 31 -11.59 -2.66 22.08
N GLY A 32 -10.45 -2.09 22.31
CA GLY A 32 -10.20 -0.69 22.56
C GLY A 32 -10.18 0.12 21.27
N SER A 33 -11.09 1.04 21.20
CA SER A 33 -11.40 2.05 20.21
C SER A 33 -10.19 2.87 19.73
N GLY A 34 -9.26 2.27 19.01
CA GLY A 34 -8.42 3.03 18.10
C GLY A 34 -9.35 3.63 17.04
N MET A 35 -9.38 4.96 16.90
CA MET A 35 -10.19 5.61 15.90
C MET A 35 -9.76 5.08 14.52
N THR A 36 -10.63 4.28 13.89
CA THR A 36 -10.38 3.74 12.56
C THR A 36 -10.52 4.86 11.52
N ARG A 37 -10.01 4.64 10.30
CA ARG A 37 -10.26 5.52 9.16
C ARG A 37 -11.76 5.82 8.98
N ARG A 38 -12.60 4.87 9.38
CA ARG A 38 -14.06 4.98 9.46
C ARG A 38 -14.49 6.04 10.48
N ASP A 39 -13.87 6.08 11.65
CA ASP A 39 -14.24 7.02 12.72
C ASP A 39 -13.86 8.46 12.36
N LEU A 40 -12.77 8.65 11.61
CA LEU A 40 -12.40 9.98 11.11
C LEU A 40 -13.38 10.49 10.04
N LEU A 41 -13.79 9.62 9.11
CA LEU A 41 -14.78 9.97 8.10
C LEU A 41 -16.16 10.23 8.70
N LEU A 42 -16.47 9.61 9.85
CA LEU A 42 -17.73 9.81 10.57
C LEU A 42 -17.69 10.98 11.56
N LYS A 43 -16.55 11.28 12.18
CA LYS A 43 -16.42 12.33 13.20
C LYS A 43 -15.89 13.67 12.68
N GLY A 44 -15.21 13.67 11.53
CA GLY A 44 -14.77 14.90 10.86
C GLY A 44 -15.81 15.58 9.95
N GLY A 45 -16.97 14.96 9.78
CA GLY A 45 -18.06 15.48 8.97
C GLY A 45 -19.23 15.97 9.83
N VAL A 46 -19.59 17.21 9.66
CA VAL A 46 -20.77 17.87 10.18
C VAL A 46 -22.01 16.97 10.06
N GLY A 47 -22.69 16.73 11.19
CA GLY A 47 -24.11 16.42 11.30
C GLY A 47 -24.58 15.15 10.59
N ALA A 48 -24.64 14.04 11.33
CA ALA A 48 -25.46 12.89 10.95
C ALA A 48 -26.95 13.26 11.06
N ALA A 49 -27.58 13.56 9.92
CA ALA A 49 -29.02 13.46 9.83
C ALA A 49 -29.41 11.99 9.70
N ALA A 50 -30.01 11.43 10.74
CA ALA A 50 -30.65 10.13 10.69
C ALA A 50 -31.78 10.19 9.65
N VAL A 51 -31.65 9.45 8.56
CA VAL A 51 -32.76 9.16 7.65
C VAL A 51 -33.19 7.71 7.90
N THR A 52 -34.18 7.57 8.75
CA THR A 52 -35.07 6.42 8.73
C THR A 52 -36.01 6.59 7.54
N GLY A 53 -35.84 5.76 6.52
CA GLY A 53 -36.71 5.73 5.37
C GLY A 53 -36.64 4.36 4.73
N LEU A 54 -37.52 3.46 5.18
CA LEU A 54 -37.90 2.24 4.49
C LEU A 54 -38.62 2.63 3.19
N GLY A 55 -38.02 2.35 2.07
CA GLY A 55 -38.58 2.46 0.74
C GLY A 55 -38.13 1.33 -0.13
N SER A 56 -38.92 0.26 -0.16
CA SER A 56 -38.76 -0.87 -1.08
C SER A 56 -38.94 -0.42 -2.52
N LEU A 57 -37.91 -0.51 -3.33
CA LEU A 57 -38.05 -0.65 -4.78
C LEU A 57 -37.36 -1.92 -5.22
N ALA A 58 -38.18 -2.93 -5.44
CA ALA A 58 -37.78 -4.20 -6.02
C ALA A 58 -37.43 -3.99 -7.49
N GLY A 59 -36.11 -4.04 -7.75
CA GLY A 59 -35.56 -4.29 -9.07
C GLY A 59 -34.99 -5.70 -9.06
N THR A 60 -35.72 -6.68 -9.55
CA THR A 60 -35.29 -8.08 -9.67
C THR A 60 -34.22 -8.21 -10.74
N ALA A 61 -32.96 -8.01 -10.34
CA ALA A 61 -31.86 -8.65 -11.03
C ALA A 61 -31.77 -10.08 -10.48
N ALA A 62 -32.10 -11.07 -11.30
CA ALA A 62 -32.06 -12.47 -10.95
C ALA A 62 -30.65 -12.82 -10.45
N ALA A 63 -30.51 -13.09 -9.15
CA ALA A 63 -29.32 -13.67 -8.57
C ALA A 63 -29.07 -15.01 -9.29
N LYS A 64 -27.87 -15.20 -9.88
CA LYS A 64 -27.46 -16.49 -10.36
C LYS A 64 -27.52 -17.46 -9.18
N PRO A 65 -28.11 -18.67 -9.36
CA PRO A 65 -28.20 -19.64 -8.27
C PRO A 65 -26.78 -19.98 -7.78
N ALA A 66 -26.57 -19.92 -6.46
CA ALA A 66 -25.35 -20.36 -5.82
C ALA A 66 -25.07 -21.81 -6.25
N LYS A 67 -23.85 -22.09 -6.74
CA LYS A 67 -23.43 -23.45 -7.07
C LYS A 67 -23.41 -24.25 -5.78
N SER A 68 -23.99 -25.48 -5.80
CA SER A 68 -23.96 -26.38 -4.65
C SER A 68 -22.52 -26.60 -4.21
N GLY A 69 -22.21 -26.34 -2.93
CA GLY A 69 -20.83 -26.36 -2.39
C GLY A 69 -20.14 -25.01 -2.29
N ALA A 70 -20.83 -23.89 -2.53
CA ALA A 70 -20.27 -22.55 -2.36
C ALA A 70 -19.98 -22.24 -0.87
N PHE A 71 -18.84 -21.61 -0.60
CA PHE A 71 -18.50 -21.11 0.72
C PHE A 71 -19.54 -20.06 1.17
N THR A 72 -20.13 -20.26 2.34
CA THR A 72 -21.15 -19.37 2.92
C THR A 72 -20.69 -18.74 4.23
N GLY A 73 -19.43 -18.95 4.59
CA GLY A 73 -18.83 -18.44 5.82
C GLY A 73 -18.38 -16.99 5.71
N THR A 74 -17.48 -16.62 6.61
CA THR A 74 -16.84 -15.31 6.64
C THR A 74 -15.35 -15.48 6.34
N LEU A 75 -14.81 -14.76 5.36
CA LEU A 75 -13.37 -14.63 5.16
C LEU A 75 -12.82 -13.54 6.09
N ARG A 76 -11.79 -13.89 6.84
CA ARG A 76 -11.10 -12.97 7.76
C ARG A 76 -9.92 -12.34 6.99
N VAL A 77 -9.95 -11.02 6.86
CA VAL A 77 -8.97 -10.27 6.08
C VAL A 77 -8.19 -9.36 7.02
N ILE A 78 -6.87 -9.59 7.14
CA ILE A 78 -5.97 -8.63 7.76
C ILE A 78 -5.43 -7.68 6.69
N THR A 79 -5.54 -6.38 6.90
CA THR A 79 -5.25 -5.37 5.87
C THR A 79 -4.83 -4.03 6.46
N LEU A 80 -4.16 -3.21 5.63
CA LEU A 80 -3.88 -1.79 5.92
C LEU A 80 -5.12 -0.88 5.72
N GLY A 81 -6.24 -1.44 5.23
CA GLY A 81 -7.53 -0.75 5.09
C GLY A 81 -7.71 0.06 3.81
N VAL A 82 -6.73 0.12 2.93
CA VAL A 82 -6.82 0.91 1.69
C VAL A 82 -7.94 0.41 0.76
N GLU A 83 -8.12 -0.92 0.66
CA GLU A 83 -9.13 -1.57 -0.17
C GLU A 83 -10.55 -1.38 0.39
N PHE A 84 -10.67 -0.99 1.65
CA PHE A 84 -11.93 -0.84 2.37
C PHE A 84 -12.16 0.60 2.85
N PRO A 85 -12.23 1.58 1.93
CA PRO A 85 -12.40 2.98 2.32
C PRO A 85 -13.74 3.25 3.00
N THR A 86 -14.75 2.43 2.71
CA THR A 86 -16.10 2.53 3.30
C THR A 86 -16.66 1.13 3.57
N PRO A 87 -17.65 1.01 4.47
CA PRO A 87 -18.37 -0.25 4.70
C PRO A 87 -19.05 -0.82 3.46
N GLU A 88 -19.36 0.02 2.45
CA GLU A 88 -19.98 -0.39 1.19
C GLU A 88 -19.15 -1.45 0.45
N VAL A 89 -17.82 -1.43 0.60
CA VAL A 89 -16.94 -2.42 -0.05
C VAL A 89 -17.24 -3.84 0.44
N ALA A 90 -17.36 -4.04 1.76
CA ALA A 90 -17.71 -5.35 2.31
C ALA A 90 -19.13 -5.78 1.89
N GLN A 91 -20.08 -4.84 1.82
CA GLN A 91 -21.43 -5.10 1.32
C GLN A 91 -21.42 -5.50 -0.16
N GLN A 92 -20.59 -4.84 -0.97
CA GLN A 92 -20.46 -5.18 -2.39
C GLN A 92 -19.82 -6.55 -2.59
N ILE A 93 -18.80 -6.92 -1.78
CA ILE A 93 -18.24 -8.27 -1.77
C ILE A 93 -19.33 -9.32 -1.48
N LYS A 94 -20.12 -9.12 -0.42
CA LYS A 94 -21.22 -10.02 -0.08
C LYS A 94 -22.24 -10.16 -1.21
N LYS A 95 -22.59 -9.04 -1.84
CA LYS A 95 -23.54 -9.03 -2.98
C LYS A 95 -22.99 -9.80 -4.19
N ASP A 96 -21.69 -9.63 -4.50
CA ASP A 96 -21.09 -10.18 -5.70
C ASP A 96 -20.63 -11.65 -5.53
N LEU A 97 -20.14 -12.01 -4.32
CA LEU A 97 -19.52 -13.30 -4.04
C LEU A 97 -20.37 -14.22 -3.14
N GLY A 98 -21.33 -13.67 -2.40
CA GLY A 98 -22.27 -14.42 -1.57
C GLY A 98 -21.76 -14.76 -0.16
N PHE A 99 -20.58 -14.29 0.25
CA PHE A 99 -20.04 -14.49 1.59
C PHE A 99 -19.64 -13.19 2.26
N ASP A 100 -19.50 -13.22 3.57
CA ASP A 100 -19.08 -12.05 4.37
C ASP A 100 -17.55 -11.94 4.47
N VAL A 101 -17.06 -10.72 4.72
CA VAL A 101 -15.68 -10.45 5.09
C VAL A 101 -15.61 -9.79 6.46
N ALA A 102 -14.73 -10.30 7.34
CA ALA A 102 -14.38 -9.70 8.62
C ALA A 102 -13.00 -9.06 8.50
N LEU A 103 -12.91 -7.77 8.81
CA LEU A 103 -11.70 -6.98 8.61
C LEU A 103 -10.96 -6.79 9.92
N THR A 104 -9.66 -7.07 9.91
CA THR A 104 -8.70 -6.60 10.90
C THR A 104 -7.82 -5.55 10.23
N VAL A 105 -8.11 -4.27 10.48
CA VAL A 105 -7.29 -3.16 9.98
C VAL A 105 -6.24 -2.84 11.02
N THR A 106 -4.96 -2.88 10.64
CA THR A 106 -3.84 -2.67 11.56
C THR A 106 -2.67 -1.97 10.85
N ASP A 107 -1.65 -1.61 11.63
CA ASP A 107 -0.40 -1.06 11.12
C ASP A 107 0.50 -2.14 10.49
N PRO A 108 1.51 -1.77 9.67
CA PRO A 108 2.35 -2.71 8.96
C PRO A 108 3.12 -3.68 9.87
N VAL A 109 3.64 -3.20 11.01
CA VAL A 109 4.47 -4.00 11.92
C VAL A 109 3.61 -5.06 12.63
N THR A 110 2.48 -4.66 13.18
CA THR A 110 1.51 -5.58 13.80
C THR A 110 1.00 -6.61 12.80
N MET A 111 0.83 -6.25 11.53
CA MET A 111 0.40 -7.17 10.48
C MET A 111 1.41 -8.29 10.26
N VAL A 112 2.71 -7.99 10.14
CA VAL A 112 3.76 -8.99 9.99
C VAL A 112 3.85 -9.87 11.23
N GLN A 113 3.83 -9.26 12.42
CA GLN A 113 3.86 -10.02 13.67
C GLN A 113 2.70 -11.02 13.77
N LYS A 114 1.47 -10.62 13.45
CA LYS A 114 0.31 -11.52 13.41
C LYS A 114 0.47 -12.62 12.36
N ALA A 115 1.01 -12.31 11.19
CA ALA A 115 1.26 -13.33 10.17
C ALA A 115 2.25 -14.39 10.64
N ILE A 116 3.22 -14.03 11.48
CA ILE A 116 4.22 -14.96 12.01
C ILE A 116 3.71 -15.73 13.24
N THR A 117 3.05 -15.04 14.19
CA THR A 117 2.74 -15.58 15.52
C THR A 117 1.31 -16.10 15.67
N ALA A 118 0.37 -15.58 14.88
CA ALA A 118 -1.07 -15.90 14.97
C ALA A 118 -1.71 -16.09 13.59
N PRO A 119 -1.16 -16.97 12.71
CA PRO A 119 -1.60 -17.13 11.32
C PRO A 119 -3.05 -17.62 11.17
N ASP A 120 -3.57 -18.30 12.20
CA ASP A 120 -4.95 -18.82 12.18
C ASP A 120 -6.02 -17.73 12.45
N THR A 121 -5.60 -16.49 12.73
CA THR A 121 -6.52 -15.37 12.99
C THR A 121 -7.01 -14.69 11.71
N PHE A 122 -6.43 -14.98 10.56
CA PHE A 122 -6.82 -14.42 9.25
C PHE A 122 -6.79 -15.49 8.17
N ASP A 123 -7.56 -15.29 7.11
CA ASP A 123 -7.58 -16.13 5.91
C ASP A 123 -6.88 -15.43 4.73
N ILE A 124 -7.01 -14.09 4.62
CA ILE A 124 -6.37 -13.23 3.61
C ILE A 124 -5.38 -12.29 4.30
N PHE A 125 -4.19 -12.19 3.71
CA PHE A 125 -3.14 -11.22 4.08
C PHE A 125 -3.03 -10.15 3.01
N GLY A 126 -3.42 -8.90 3.35
CA GLY A 126 -3.41 -7.74 2.45
C GLY A 126 -2.36 -6.72 2.87
N GLY A 127 -1.07 -7.01 2.60
CA GLY A 127 0.07 -6.23 3.07
C GLY A 127 0.92 -5.60 1.96
N TYR A 128 1.88 -4.78 2.35
CA TYR A 128 2.92 -4.29 1.44
C TYR A 128 3.82 -5.43 0.95
N ASN A 129 4.36 -5.28 -0.26
CA ASN A 129 5.15 -6.35 -0.87
C ASN A 129 6.37 -6.76 -0.03
N TYR A 130 7.05 -5.82 0.64
CA TYR A 130 8.20 -6.16 1.50
C TYR A 130 7.82 -7.03 2.70
N GLN A 131 6.60 -6.93 3.20
CA GLN A 131 6.11 -7.74 4.33
C GLN A 131 5.91 -9.22 3.94
N TYR A 132 5.68 -9.49 2.66
CA TYR A 132 5.53 -10.88 2.18
C TYR A 132 6.81 -11.69 2.29
N VAL A 133 7.97 -11.05 2.24
CA VAL A 133 9.25 -11.73 2.43
C VAL A 133 9.30 -12.41 3.81
N GLU A 134 8.92 -11.68 4.84
CA GLU A 134 8.91 -12.14 6.23
C GLU A 134 7.74 -13.10 6.49
N ALA A 135 6.54 -12.70 6.11
CA ALA A 135 5.33 -13.48 6.33
C ALA A 135 5.35 -14.84 5.57
N TYR A 136 5.88 -14.88 4.35
CA TYR A 136 6.02 -16.13 3.60
C TYR A 136 7.14 -17.00 4.18
N SER A 137 8.28 -16.42 4.55
CA SER A 137 9.42 -17.14 5.13
C SER A 137 9.09 -17.79 6.47
N SER A 138 8.05 -17.32 7.18
CA SER A 138 7.54 -17.98 8.39
C SER A 138 6.81 -19.31 8.10
N GLY A 139 6.48 -19.61 6.83
CA GLY A 139 5.71 -20.79 6.42
C GLY A 139 4.20 -20.66 6.58
N ASN A 140 3.71 -19.49 6.98
CA ASN A 140 2.30 -19.28 7.33
C ASN A 140 1.44 -18.76 6.17
N LEU A 141 2.06 -18.38 5.04
CA LEU A 141 1.36 -18.01 3.81
C LEU A 141 1.50 -19.12 2.76
N ALA A 142 0.47 -19.30 1.95
CA ALA A 142 0.45 -20.29 0.87
C ALA A 142 0.76 -19.65 -0.50
N PRO A 143 1.35 -20.42 -1.42
CA PRO A 143 1.52 -20.00 -2.81
C PRO A 143 0.18 -19.76 -3.50
N VAL A 144 0.09 -18.68 -4.25
CA VAL A 144 -1.05 -18.36 -5.12
C VAL A 144 -0.76 -18.81 -6.54
N ASP A 145 -1.63 -19.62 -7.13
CA ASP A 145 -1.55 -20.04 -8.52
C ASP A 145 -2.05 -18.94 -9.46
N THR A 146 -1.13 -18.32 -10.20
CA THR A 146 -1.45 -17.21 -11.11
C THR A 146 -2.43 -17.59 -12.22
N SER A 147 -2.50 -18.90 -12.59
CA SER A 147 -3.46 -19.38 -13.59
C SER A 147 -4.92 -19.29 -13.14
N LYS A 148 -5.16 -19.15 -11.84
CA LYS A 148 -6.48 -18.95 -11.24
C LYS A 148 -6.86 -17.46 -11.11
N ILE A 149 -5.94 -16.53 -11.43
CA ILE A 149 -6.18 -15.09 -11.39
C ILE A 149 -6.59 -14.60 -12.77
N LYS A 150 -7.88 -14.39 -12.99
CA LYS A 150 -8.46 -14.03 -14.28
C LYS A 150 -7.90 -12.71 -14.85
N ALA A 151 -7.60 -11.76 -13.97
CA ALA A 151 -7.05 -10.46 -14.35
C ALA A 151 -5.56 -10.51 -14.70
N TRP A 152 -4.86 -11.64 -14.49
CA TRP A 152 -3.41 -11.74 -14.64
C TRP A 152 -2.88 -11.18 -15.98
N PRO A 153 -3.49 -11.49 -17.16
CA PRO A 153 -3.04 -10.93 -18.44
C PRO A 153 -3.23 -9.42 -18.58
N SER A 154 -4.12 -8.83 -17.79
CA SER A 154 -4.44 -7.39 -17.84
C SER A 154 -3.69 -6.56 -16.79
N LEU A 155 -2.88 -7.17 -15.94
CA LEU A 155 -2.04 -6.44 -14.99
C LEU A 155 -1.02 -5.57 -15.72
N TYR A 156 -0.69 -4.43 -15.14
CA TYR A 156 0.41 -3.61 -15.65
C TYR A 156 1.70 -4.43 -15.76
N LYS A 157 2.42 -4.23 -16.85
CA LYS A 157 3.68 -4.94 -17.13
C LYS A 157 4.74 -4.69 -16.04
N LEU A 158 4.63 -3.58 -15.35
CA LEU A 158 5.36 -3.27 -14.15
C LEU A 158 5.32 -4.43 -13.12
N PHE A 159 4.16 -5.06 -12.92
CA PHE A 159 4.00 -6.17 -11.99
C PHE A 159 4.32 -7.54 -12.56
N ALA A 160 4.19 -7.70 -13.88
CA ALA A 160 4.48 -8.95 -14.55
C ALA A 160 5.94 -9.06 -15.02
N TRP A 161 6.58 -7.94 -15.38
CA TRP A 161 7.90 -7.92 -16.02
C TRP A 161 8.90 -6.95 -15.39
N GLY A 162 8.51 -6.16 -14.41
CA GLY A 162 9.33 -5.06 -13.87
C GLY A 162 9.60 -3.95 -14.88
N LYS A 163 8.68 -3.75 -15.83
CA LYS A 163 8.83 -2.74 -16.88
C LYS A 163 7.50 -2.06 -17.12
N VAL A 164 7.51 -0.75 -17.38
CA VAL A 164 6.30 0.03 -17.73
C VAL A 164 5.69 -0.51 -19.03
N HIS A 165 6.55 -0.90 -19.96
CA HIS A 165 6.15 -1.52 -21.22
C HIS A 165 7.26 -2.47 -21.70
N PRO A 166 6.97 -3.43 -22.59
CA PRO A 166 8.01 -4.23 -23.23
C PRO A 166 9.03 -3.33 -23.90
N GLY A 167 10.30 -3.56 -23.67
CA GLY A 167 11.39 -2.74 -24.21
C GLY A 167 11.83 -1.56 -23.33
N ALA A 168 11.07 -1.16 -22.30
CA ALA A 168 11.57 -0.19 -21.30
C ALA A 168 12.79 -0.75 -20.57
N LYS A 169 13.77 0.10 -20.27
CA LYS A 169 14.91 -0.28 -19.45
C LYS A 169 14.49 -0.39 -17.98
N ALA A 170 15.17 -1.24 -17.22
CA ALA A 170 14.88 -1.41 -15.78
C ALA A 170 15.07 -0.10 -15.00
N GLU A 171 16.00 0.73 -15.41
CA GLU A 171 16.34 2.01 -14.78
C GLU A 171 15.22 3.06 -14.86
N THR A 172 14.21 2.84 -15.68
CA THR A 172 13.06 3.76 -15.76
C THR A 172 12.13 3.70 -14.55
N TYR A 173 12.42 2.81 -13.59
CA TYR A 173 11.61 2.64 -12.37
C TYR A 173 12.27 3.15 -11.09
N GLY A 174 13.38 3.86 -11.21
CA GLY A 174 14.15 4.30 -10.06
C GLY A 174 14.96 3.17 -9.41
N ASP A 175 15.50 3.45 -8.24
CA ASP A 175 16.29 2.49 -7.47
C ASP A 175 15.36 1.50 -6.74
N GLY A 176 15.85 0.30 -6.53
CA GLY A 176 15.16 -0.76 -5.81
C GLY A 176 14.47 -1.77 -6.71
N ASP A 177 14.14 -2.89 -6.09
CA ASP A 177 13.48 -3.98 -6.76
C ASP A 177 12.04 -3.63 -7.11
N ALA A 178 11.66 -3.90 -8.33
CA ALA A 178 10.28 -3.72 -8.76
C ALA A 178 9.32 -4.58 -7.90
N PRO A 179 8.07 -4.12 -7.69
CA PRO A 179 7.17 -4.64 -6.67
C PRO A 179 6.94 -6.15 -6.69
N PHE A 180 6.94 -6.77 -7.85
CA PHE A 180 6.67 -8.21 -7.98
C PHE A 180 7.90 -9.09 -7.67
N ARG A 181 9.11 -8.54 -7.60
CA ARG A 181 10.35 -9.32 -7.41
C ARG A 181 10.32 -10.16 -6.12
N ALA A 182 9.76 -9.62 -5.06
CA ALA A 182 9.60 -10.32 -3.79
C ALA A 182 8.40 -11.29 -3.76
N LEU A 183 7.64 -11.39 -4.84
CA LEU A 183 6.37 -12.14 -4.83
C LEU A 183 6.45 -13.46 -5.58
N PHE A 184 7.37 -13.63 -6.54
CA PHE A 184 7.46 -14.85 -7.34
C PHE A 184 8.23 -15.97 -6.66
N LEU A 185 7.77 -17.21 -6.87
CA LEU A 185 8.39 -18.42 -6.33
C LEU A 185 9.20 -19.14 -7.41
N LYS A 186 10.31 -19.77 -7.02
CA LYS A 186 11.19 -20.53 -7.91
C LYS A 186 10.45 -21.63 -8.65
N LYS A 187 10.92 -21.94 -9.87
CA LYS A 187 10.47 -23.11 -10.62
C LYS A 187 10.72 -24.37 -9.79
N GLY A 188 9.69 -25.17 -9.60
CA GLY A 188 9.76 -26.36 -8.77
C GLY A 188 9.27 -26.16 -7.36
N THR A 189 9.09 -24.91 -6.88
CA THR A 189 8.29 -24.66 -5.69
C THR A 189 6.89 -25.14 -6.01
N THR A 190 6.49 -26.23 -5.39
CA THR A 190 5.18 -26.82 -5.62
C THR A 190 4.13 -25.96 -4.97
N GLY A 191 2.99 -25.86 -5.64
CA GLY A 191 1.81 -25.34 -5.00
C GLY A 191 1.45 -26.12 -3.73
N LEU A 192 0.26 -26.01 -3.34
CA LEU A 192 -0.36 -26.55 -2.15
C LEU A 192 -0.42 -28.08 -2.10
N PRO A 193 -0.40 -28.64 -0.88
CA PRO A 193 -0.15 -27.97 0.39
C PRO A 193 1.35 -27.74 0.63
N LEU A 194 1.71 -26.62 1.23
CA LEU A 194 3.06 -26.47 1.79
C LEU A 194 3.24 -27.46 2.94
N THR A 195 4.45 -27.96 3.12
CA THR A 195 4.77 -28.76 4.30
C THR A 195 4.59 -27.89 5.55
N LYS A 196 4.30 -28.52 6.71
CA LYS A 196 4.11 -27.79 7.99
C LYS A 196 5.30 -26.88 8.38
N GLU A 197 6.46 -27.11 7.80
CA GLU A 197 7.65 -26.35 8.07
C GLU A 197 7.77 -25.06 7.24
N GLY A 198 6.99 -24.93 6.15
CA GLY A 198 7.07 -23.81 5.23
C GLY A 198 8.48 -23.55 4.65
N PRO A 199 8.66 -22.49 3.88
CA PRO A 199 9.99 -22.06 3.49
C PRO A 199 10.73 -21.50 4.72
N LYS A 200 11.90 -22.07 5.02
CA LYS A 200 12.76 -21.61 6.13
C LYS A 200 13.58 -20.36 5.76
N SER A 201 13.50 -19.91 4.51
CA SER A 201 14.21 -18.73 4.00
C SER A 201 13.52 -18.20 2.75
N ASN A 202 13.82 -16.97 2.36
CA ASN A 202 13.36 -16.40 1.09
C ASN A 202 14.07 -17.04 -0.14
N LYS A 203 14.86 -18.10 0.03
CA LYS A 203 15.51 -18.83 -1.09
C LYS A 203 14.53 -19.33 -2.13
N ASP A 204 13.25 -19.49 -1.76
CA ASP A 204 12.17 -19.86 -2.67
C ASP A 204 11.58 -18.67 -3.45
N ILE A 205 11.87 -17.45 -3.03
CA ILE A 205 11.43 -16.24 -3.72
C ILE A 205 12.42 -15.89 -4.82
N VAL A 206 11.91 -15.79 -6.04
CA VAL A 206 12.74 -15.49 -7.22
C VAL A 206 12.87 -14.00 -7.42
N GLN A 207 14.08 -13.55 -7.61
CA GLN A 207 14.37 -12.24 -8.19
C GLN A 207 14.17 -12.29 -9.70
N TRP A 208 12.93 -12.28 -10.11
CA TRP A 208 12.50 -12.47 -11.48
C TRP A 208 13.20 -11.55 -12.52
N ILE A 209 13.47 -10.31 -12.16
CA ILE A 209 14.12 -9.34 -13.06
C ILE A 209 15.49 -9.85 -13.53
N ASN A 210 16.30 -10.39 -12.62
CA ASN A 210 17.67 -10.81 -12.97
C ASN A 210 17.68 -12.02 -13.91
N GLU A 211 16.68 -12.90 -13.79
CA GLU A 211 16.58 -14.11 -14.62
C GLU A 211 15.95 -13.84 -15.99
N ASN A 212 15.17 -12.77 -16.11
CA ASN A 212 14.35 -12.51 -17.31
C ASN A 212 14.46 -11.08 -17.85
N THR A 213 15.51 -10.33 -17.49
CA THR A 213 15.72 -8.95 -17.96
C THR A 213 15.68 -8.87 -19.49
N GLY A 214 14.73 -8.12 -19.99
CA GLY A 214 14.59 -7.88 -21.44
C GLY A 214 13.76 -8.89 -22.22
N LYS A 215 13.29 -9.98 -21.59
CA LYS A 215 12.47 -10.98 -22.30
C LYS A 215 10.98 -10.69 -22.08
N PRO A 216 10.14 -10.85 -23.12
CA PRO A 216 8.69 -10.76 -22.97
C PRO A 216 8.18 -11.80 -21.97
N TYR A 217 7.04 -11.49 -21.34
CA TYR A 217 6.27 -12.47 -20.60
C TYR A 217 6.03 -13.71 -21.45
N THR A 218 6.55 -14.86 -21.03
CA THR A 218 6.39 -16.14 -21.71
C THR A 218 5.75 -17.16 -20.76
N ALA A 219 5.30 -18.29 -21.30
CA ALA A 219 4.83 -19.43 -20.52
C ALA A 219 5.87 -20.01 -19.53
N LYS A 220 7.08 -19.44 -19.49
CA LYS A 220 8.15 -19.80 -18.55
C LYS A 220 8.12 -19.00 -17.25
N MET A 221 7.21 -18.05 -17.09
CA MET A 221 7.05 -17.34 -15.81
C MET A 221 6.77 -18.34 -14.67
N PRO A 222 7.26 -18.06 -13.46
CA PRO A 222 6.86 -18.79 -12.28
C PRO A 222 5.33 -18.79 -12.17
N ARG A 223 4.76 -20.00 -12.05
CA ARG A 223 3.31 -20.17 -11.94
C ARG A 223 2.78 -19.68 -10.61
N TYR A 224 3.63 -19.70 -9.58
CA TYR A 224 3.24 -19.41 -8.21
C TYR A 224 3.86 -18.13 -7.72
N ILE A 225 3.08 -17.35 -6.98
CA ILE A 225 3.46 -16.13 -6.27
C ILE A 225 2.96 -16.20 -4.84
N VAL A 226 3.50 -15.37 -3.95
CA VAL A 226 3.06 -15.31 -2.54
C VAL A 226 1.89 -14.38 -2.33
N GLY A 227 1.63 -13.45 -3.25
CA GLY A 227 0.50 -12.53 -3.22
C GLY A 227 0.26 -11.88 -4.57
N THR A 228 -0.99 -11.53 -4.85
CA THR A 228 -1.39 -10.87 -6.10
C THR A 228 -1.29 -9.35 -5.94
N PRO A 229 -0.58 -8.62 -6.83
CA PRO A 229 -0.49 -7.15 -6.79
C PRO A 229 -1.88 -6.51 -6.78
N ALA A 230 -2.20 -5.74 -5.77
CA ALA A 230 -3.53 -5.16 -5.58
C ALA A 230 -3.56 -3.68 -5.96
N HIS A 231 -3.10 -2.82 -5.07
CA HIS A 231 -3.05 -1.37 -5.29
C HIS A 231 -1.65 -0.83 -5.02
N PHE A 232 -1.34 0.32 -5.60
CA PHE A 232 -0.02 0.92 -5.53
C PHE A 232 -0.08 2.43 -5.69
N ASN A 233 1.01 3.11 -5.36
CA ASN A 233 1.11 4.55 -5.56
C ASN A 233 2.58 5.01 -5.65
N ALA A 234 2.73 6.30 -5.88
CA ALA A 234 3.96 7.06 -5.81
C ALA A 234 3.88 7.99 -4.59
N ASP A 235 4.66 7.70 -3.56
CA ASP A 235 4.65 8.46 -2.31
C ASP A 235 5.78 9.49 -2.22
N SER A 236 5.53 10.51 -1.39
CA SER A 236 6.39 11.66 -1.21
C SER A 236 6.16 12.30 0.17
N ILE A 237 6.33 13.62 0.24
CA ILE A 237 6.10 14.43 1.43
C ILE A 237 4.91 15.37 1.25
N GLY A 238 4.13 15.55 2.31
CA GLY A 238 3.17 16.65 2.43
C GLY A 238 3.84 17.88 3.02
N TYR A 239 3.43 19.07 2.60
CA TYR A 239 3.94 20.30 3.14
C TYR A 239 2.88 21.41 3.26
N ASN A 240 2.99 22.22 4.30
CA ASN A 240 2.13 23.38 4.51
C ASN A 240 2.47 24.47 3.49
N ALA A 241 1.55 24.75 2.57
CA ALA A 241 1.76 25.70 1.48
C ALA A 241 1.69 27.17 1.92
N ASP A 242 1.16 27.46 3.12
CA ASP A 242 1.21 28.81 3.70
C ASP A 242 2.64 29.17 4.14
N VAL A 243 3.46 28.15 4.46
CA VAL A 243 4.83 28.32 4.95
C VAL A 243 5.86 28.09 3.85
N ILE A 244 5.65 27.03 3.05
CA ILE A 244 6.50 26.71 1.90
C ILE A 244 5.77 27.15 0.63
N ASN A 245 5.93 28.41 0.27
CA ASN A 245 5.30 28.96 -0.93
C ASN A 245 6.06 28.53 -2.20
N LYS A 246 5.96 27.23 -2.52
CA LYS A 246 6.59 26.62 -3.70
C LYS A 246 5.58 25.72 -4.41
N GLN A 247 5.82 25.48 -5.70
CA GLN A 247 5.04 24.48 -6.45
C GLN A 247 5.51 23.06 -6.09
N PRO A 248 4.66 22.03 -6.23
CA PRO A 248 5.01 20.65 -5.91
C PRO A 248 6.34 20.15 -6.49
N GLY A 249 6.64 20.48 -7.75
CA GLY A 249 7.91 20.10 -8.42
C GLY A 249 9.16 20.86 -7.93
N GLN A 250 9.02 21.82 -7.04
CA GLN A 250 10.13 22.57 -6.45
C GLN A 250 10.44 22.13 -5.01
N VAL A 251 9.66 21.20 -4.47
CA VAL A 251 9.81 20.66 -3.11
C VAL A 251 10.25 19.19 -3.24
N GLY A 252 11.28 18.83 -2.50
CA GLY A 252 11.85 17.48 -2.56
C GLY A 252 12.11 16.91 -1.17
N TRP A 253 12.55 15.67 -1.13
CA TRP A 253 12.82 14.90 0.07
C TRP A 253 13.76 15.57 1.07
N GLN A 254 14.72 16.39 0.58
CA GLN A 254 15.65 17.13 1.44
C GLN A 254 14.96 18.05 2.45
N GLU A 255 13.70 18.41 2.24
CA GLU A 255 12.96 19.26 3.18
C GLU A 255 12.71 18.53 4.53
N LEU A 256 12.72 17.20 4.58
CA LEU A 256 12.66 16.43 5.85
C LEU A 256 13.87 16.74 6.76
N LEU A 257 15.03 17.03 6.18
CA LEU A 257 16.28 17.30 6.89
C LEU A 257 16.70 18.78 6.79
N ASN A 258 15.84 19.65 6.30
CA ASN A 258 16.13 21.07 6.21
C ASN A 258 16.01 21.73 7.59
N LYS A 259 17.13 22.22 8.12
CA LYS A 259 17.22 22.85 9.45
C LYS A 259 16.29 24.05 9.65
N LYS A 260 15.80 24.66 8.56
CA LYS A 260 14.79 25.72 8.63
C LYS A 260 13.50 25.24 9.29
N TRP A 261 13.19 23.95 9.18
CA TRP A 261 11.98 23.33 9.74
C TRP A 261 12.25 22.60 11.06
N LYS A 262 13.34 22.91 11.75
CA LYS A 262 13.67 22.31 13.05
C LYS A 262 12.46 22.35 14.00
N GLY A 263 12.13 21.19 14.60
CA GLY A 263 11.00 21.01 15.49
C GLY A 263 9.62 21.06 14.80
N ARG A 264 9.59 21.02 13.46
CA ARG A 264 8.35 21.10 12.66
C ARG A 264 8.31 20.09 11.53
N VAL A 265 8.97 18.95 11.69
CA VAL A 265 8.98 17.82 10.75
C VAL A 265 8.42 16.58 11.43
N ALA A 266 7.56 15.83 10.75
CA ALA A 266 7.12 14.51 11.21
C ALA A 266 7.55 13.40 10.25
N LEU A 267 7.79 12.23 10.82
CA LEU A 267 8.18 11.02 10.09
C LEU A 267 7.20 9.88 10.41
N LEU A 268 7.03 8.97 9.47
CA LEU A 268 6.34 7.71 9.71
C LEU A 268 7.18 6.82 10.64
N LYS A 269 6.54 6.07 11.54
CA LYS A 269 7.23 5.12 12.44
C LYS A 269 7.72 3.85 11.74
N ASP A 270 7.13 3.46 10.61
CA ASP A 270 7.45 2.23 9.91
C ASP A 270 8.89 2.25 9.34
N PRO A 271 9.78 1.35 9.81
CA PRO A 271 11.16 1.31 9.36
C PRO A 271 11.29 0.96 7.87
N GLY A 272 10.39 0.13 7.32
CA GLY A 272 10.38 -0.26 5.91
C GLY A 272 10.06 0.91 4.97
N ILE A 273 9.49 1.98 5.49
CA ILE A 273 9.14 3.19 4.74
C ILE A 273 10.11 4.33 5.05
N VAL A 274 10.24 4.69 6.33
CA VAL A 274 10.97 5.89 6.74
C VAL A 274 12.46 5.84 6.41
N MET A 275 13.06 4.65 6.40
CA MET A 275 14.47 4.48 6.03
C MET A 275 14.73 4.94 4.60
N GLN A 276 13.82 4.64 3.68
CA GLN A 276 13.91 5.13 2.30
C GLN A 276 13.62 6.63 2.20
N ASP A 277 12.68 7.16 3.00
CA ASP A 277 12.36 8.59 3.00
C ASP A 277 13.56 9.43 3.44
N ILE A 278 14.24 9.00 4.52
CA ILE A 278 15.49 9.65 4.97
C ILE A 278 16.62 9.43 3.95
N GLY A 279 16.75 8.22 3.41
CA GLY A 279 17.71 7.90 2.35
C GLY A 279 17.52 8.80 1.12
N ASN A 280 16.28 8.97 0.66
CA ASN A 280 15.92 9.89 -0.43
C ASN A 280 16.23 11.36 -0.08
N ALA A 281 16.05 11.77 1.19
CA ALA A 281 16.42 13.11 1.63
C ALA A 281 17.95 13.32 1.54
N LEU A 282 18.74 12.33 1.94
CA LEU A 282 20.20 12.37 1.84
C LEU A 282 20.68 12.30 0.38
N LYS A 283 20.00 11.53 -0.47
CA LYS A 283 20.25 11.49 -1.91
C LYS A 283 19.96 12.84 -2.55
N ALA A 284 18.85 13.49 -2.20
CA ALA A 284 18.51 14.82 -2.69
C ALA A 284 19.50 15.91 -2.22
N GLN A 285 20.20 15.70 -1.10
CA GLN A 285 21.31 16.54 -0.64
C GLN A 285 22.66 16.22 -1.31
N GLY A 286 22.74 15.16 -2.14
CA GLY A 286 23.97 14.73 -2.79
C GLY A 286 24.99 14.04 -1.88
N VAL A 287 24.59 13.63 -0.65
CA VAL A 287 25.51 13.05 0.36
C VAL A 287 25.37 11.55 0.54
N PHE A 288 24.38 10.92 -0.13
CA PHE A 288 24.12 9.49 -0.06
C PHE A 288 23.63 8.98 -1.42
N ASN A 289 24.26 7.95 -1.95
CA ASN A 289 23.86 7.35 -3.21
C ASN A 289 24.09 5.84 -3.14
N PRO A 290 23.17 5.07 -2.52
CA PRO A 290 23.30 3.62 -2.43
C PRO A 290 23.13 2.98 -3.81
N ALA A 291 23.61 1.75 -3.95
CA ALA A 291 23.43 0.98 -5.17
C ALA A 291 21.95 0.63 -5.41
N ASP A 292 21.23 0.38 -4.32
CA ASP A 292 19.79 0.11 -4.30
C ASP A 292 19.16 0.75 -3.05
N MET A 293 18.47 1.88 -3.24
CA MET A 293 17.78 2.57 -2.14
C MET A 293 16.66 1.72 -1.55
N GLY A 294 16.07 0.84 -2.33
CA GLY A 294 14.99 -0.06 -1.91
C GLY A 294 15.49 -1.28 -1.14
N ASN A 295 16.79 -1.61 -1.22
CA ASN A 295 17.38 -2.78 -0.56
C ASN A 295 18.79 -2.48 -0.03
N MET A 296 18.87 -1.60 0.95
CA MET A 296 20.12 -1.14 1.52
C MET A 296 20.89 -2.23 2.25
N THR A 297 22.23 -2.21 2.12
CA THR A 297 23.14 -3.00 2.92
C THR A 297 23.14 -2.55 4.38
N LYS A 298 23.62 -3.38 5.31
CA LYS A 298 23.74 -3.03 6.73
C LYS A 298 24.53 -1.73 6.94
N ALA A 299 25.64 -1.55 6.21
CA ALA A 299 26.45 -0.33 6.28
C ALA A 299 25.70 0.92 5.80
N GLU A 300 24.86 0.80 4.78
CA GLU A 300 24.01 1.90 4.29
C GLU A 300 22.89 2.22 5.28
N ILE A 301 22.25 1.21 5.88
CA ILE A 301 21.29 1.36 6.98
C ILE A 301 21.93 2.12 8.15
N ASP A 302 23.12 1.70 8.60
CA ASP A 302 23.85 2.38 9.68
C ASP A 302 24.13 3.84 9.36
N ARG A 303 24.49 4.14 8.13
CA ARG A 303 24.72 5.53 7.68
C ARG A 303 23.45 6.36 7.76
N VAL A 304 22.32 5.85 7.30
CA VAL A 304 21.01 6.54 7.37
C VAL A 304 20.64 6.78 8.83
N ILE A 305 20.72 5.76 9.69
CA ILE A 305 20.40 5.86 11.13
C ILE A 305 21.33 6.84 11.85
N LYS A 306 22.62 6.82 11.59
CA LYS A 306 23.58 7.76 12.19
C LYS A 306 23.20 9.21 11.89
N VAL A 307 22.85 9.51 10.65
CA VAL A 307 22.46 10.86 10.25
C VAL A 307 21.11 11.23 10.88
N ALA A 308 20.10 10.33 10.78
CA ALA A 308 18.78 10.55 11.39
C ALA A 308 18.91 10.85 12.90
N THR A 309 19.72 10.08 13.63
CA THR A 309 19.97 10.27 15.06
C THR A 309 20.61 11.63 15.34
N THR A 310 21.53 12.10 14.49
CA THR A 310 22.10 13.45 14.61
C THR A 310 21.03 14.53 14.49
N TYR A 311 20.12 14.39 13.53
CA TYR A 311 19.02 15.34 13.36
C TYR A 311 18.01 15.25 14.53
N LYS A 312 17.69 14.02 15.03
CA LYS A 312 16.84 13.83 16.20
C LYS A 312 17.39 14.55 17.43
N LYS A 313 18.67 14.32 17.74
CA LYS A 313 19.36 14.97 18.89
C LYS A 313 19.43 16.49 18.73
N ALA A 314 19.46 16.97 17.50
CA ALA A 314 19.36 18.40 17.22
C ALA A 314 17.94 18.97 17.33
N GLY A 315 16.91 18.13 17.59
CA GLY A 315 15.51 18.53 17.70
C GLY A 315 14.82 18.82 16.37
N GLN A 316 15.24 18.17 15.28
CA GLN A 316 14.66 18.35 13.94
C GLN A 316 13.21 17.88 13.89
N PHE A 317 12.93 16.69 14.45
CA PHE A 317 11.65 16.04 14.34
C PHE A 317 10.72 16.41 15.49
N ARG A 318 9.48 16.78 15.16
CA ARG A 318 8.40 17.11 16.10
C ARG A 318 7.70 15.85 16.60
N ALA A 319 7.45 14.93 15.70
CA ALA A 319 6.67 13.72 15.99
C ALA A 319 7.02 12.56 15.04
N TYR A 320 6.65 11.36 15.49
CA TYR A 320 6.66 10.13 14.71
C TYR A 320 5.25 9.55 14.75
N TRP A 321 4.61 9.41 13.61
CA TRP A 321 3.23 8.94 13.52
C TRP A 321 3.16 7.49 13.02
N ALA A 322 2.15 6.74 13.49
CA ALA A 322 1.95 5.33 13.14
C ALA A 322 0.73 5.12 12.23
N ASN A 323 -0.27 6.00 12.30
CA ASN A 323 -1.52 5.82 11.59
C ASN A 323 -1.94 7.07 10.82
N PHE A 324 -2.87 6.86 9.89
CA PHE A 324 -3.36 7.89 8.97
C PHE A 324 -3.89 9.14 9.67
N ASN A 325 -4.58 8.97 10.83
CA ASN A 325 -5.20 10.07 11.53
C ASN A 325 -4.18 10.97 12.24
N GLU A 326 -3.14 10.36 12.81
CA GLU A 326 -2.03 11.11 13.43
C GLU A 326 -1.37 12.03 12.40
N SER A 327 -1.07 11.50 11.19
CA SER A 327 -0.51 12.27 10.09
C SER A 327 -1.42 13.46 9.71
N VAL A 328 -2.72 13.22 9.49
CA VAL A 328 -3.68 14.28 9.17
C VAL A 328 -3.72 15.35 10.26
N ASN A 329 -3.79 14.95 11.55
CA ASN A 329 -3.89 15.86 12.67
C ASN A 329 -2.66 16.73 12.83
N LEU A 330 -1.45 16.18 12.71
CA LEU A 330 -0.18 16.91 12.81
C LEU A 330 -0.10 18.03 11.77
N MET A 331 -0.51 17.76 10.54
CA MET A 331 -0.50 18.78 9.48
C MET A 331 -1.66 19.79 9.64
N ALA A 332 -2.87 19.33 10.01
CA ALA A 332 -4.04 20.18 10.21
C ALA A 332 -3.85 21.17 11.36
N SER A 333 -3.24 20.74 12.46
CA SER A 333 -2.94 21.58 13.63
C SER A 333 -1.79 22.57 13.39
N LYS A 334 -1.10 22.46 12.24
CA LYS A 334 0.11 23.26 11.90
C LYS A 334 1.30 23.03 12.84
N GLU A 335 1.29 21.93 13.62
CA GLU A 335 2.44 21.53 14.42
C GLU A 335 3.64 21.19 13.55
N VAL A 336 3.40 20.69 12.35
CA VAL A 336 4.44 20.39 11.36
C VAL A 336 4.28 21.22 10.10
N VAL A 337 5.39 21.42 9.40
CA VAL A 337 5.46 22.11 8.10
C VAL A 337 5.72 21.14 6.97
N VAL A 338 6.46 20.08 7.27
CA VAL A 338 6.84 19.02 6.33
C VAL A 338 6.64 17.67 7.02
N GLU A 339 6.13 16.73 6.27
CA GLU A 339 5.85 15.39 6.80
C GLU A 339 6.04 14.33 5.71
N SER A 340 6.74 13.23 6.03
CA SER A 340 6.61 11.98 5.28
C SER A 340 5.15 11.56 5.36
N MET A 341 4.41 11.60 4.26
CA MET A 341 2.94 11.55 4.28
C MET A 341 2.40 10.74 3.11
N TRP A 342 1.27 10.10 3.32
CA TRP A 342 0.55 9.44 2.24
C TRP A 342 -0.33 10.43 1.46
N SER A 343 -0.33 10.34 0.13
CA SER A 343 -1.09 11.27 -0.72
C SER A 343 -2.58 11.39 -0.38
N PRO A 344 -3.31 10.35 0.06
CA PRO A 344 -4.69 10.50 0.52
C PRO A 344 -4.86 11.40 1.74
N ALA A 345 -3.86 11.50 2.62
CA ALA A 345 -3.92 12.41 3.77
C ALA A 345 -3.91 13.88 3.29
N VAL A 346 -3.09 14.18 2.28
CA VAL A 346 -3.11 15.51 1.64
C VAL A 346 -4.46 15.78 0.97
N ALA A 347 -5.02 14.80 0.25
CA ALA A 347 -6.33 14.95 -0.38
C ALA A 347 -7.44 15.22 0.65
N LEU A 348 -7.40 14.53 1.81
CA LEU A 348 -8.35 14.77 2.90
C LEU A 348 -8.19 16.17 3.50
N LEU A 349 -6.96 16.60 3.76
CA LEU A 349 -6.68 17.93 4.30
C LEU A 349 -7.14 19.03 3.36
N VAL A 350 -6.91 18.89 2.06
CA VAL A 350 -7.41 19.83 1.04
C VAL A 350 -8.93 19.88 1.03
N ALA A 351 -9.60 18.72 1.12
CA ALA A 351 -11.06 18.65 1.21
C ALA A 351 -11.62 19.33 2.49
N GLN A 352 -10.81 19.38 3.55
CA GLN A 352 -11.11 20.08 4.80
C GLN A 352 -10.73 21.59 4.77
N GLY A 353 -10.22 22.09 3.65
CA GLY A 353 -9.82 23.50 3.49
C GLY A 353 -8.43 23.84 4.05
N VAL A 354 -7.61 22.86 4.39
CA VAL A 354 -6.22 23.07 4.81
C VAL A 354 -5.34 23.32 3.58
N ASN A 355 -4.54 24.39 3.59
CA ASN A 355 -3.64 24.72 2.47
C ASN A 355 -2.37 23.87 2.53
N VAL A 356 -2.48 22.62 2.14
CA VAL A 356 -1.42 21.63 2.07
C VAL A 356 -1.23 21.17 0.63
N LYS A 357 0.00 20.87 0.25
CA LYS A 357 0.34 20.31 -1.06
C LYS A 357 1.17 19.03 -0.88
N TYR A 358 1.11 18.17 -1.88
CA TYR A 358 1.95 16.99 -1.98
C TYR A 358 3.11 17.25 -2.93
N ALA A 359 4.34 17.01 -2.50
CA ALA A 359 5.51 17.27 -3.33
C ALA A 359 5.56 16.29 -4.53
N ALA A 360 6.08 16.79 -5.64
CA ALA A 360 6.53 16.00 -6.79
C ALA A 360 8.06 16.12 -6.89
N PRO A 361 8.82 15.35 -6.08
CA PRO A 361 10.23 15.59 -5.86
C PRO A 361 11.03 15.53 -7.16
N PRO A 362 11.95 16.48 -7.42
CA PRO A 362 12.83 16.42 -8.59
C PRO A 362 13.67 15.14 -8.67
N THR A 363 13.98 14.52 -7.52
CA THR A 363 14.71 13.25 -7.43
C THR A 363 13.82 12.03 -7.57
N GLY A 364 12.51 12.19 -7.67
CA GLY A 364 11.54 11.11 -7.85
C GLY A 364 10.77 10.71 -6.59
N PHE A 365 9.71 9.96 -6.80
CA PHE A 365 8.82 9.43 -5.77
C PHE A 365 9.38 8.13 -5.17
N ARG A 366 8.90 7.74 -3.98
CA ARG A 366 9.03 6.39 -3.47
C ARG A 366 7.85 5.56 -3.96
N GLY A 367 8.13 4.54 -4.76
CA GLY A 367 7.12 3.58 -5.22
C GLY A 367 6.85 2.50 -4.17
N TRP A 368 5.60 2.08 -4.07
CA TRP A 368 5.18 0.96 -3.23
C TRP A 368 3.98 0.23 -3.85
N CYS A 369 3.79 -1.01 -3.44
CA CYS A 369 2.64 -1.82 -3.83
C CYS A 369 2.20 -2.69 -2.65
N SER A 370 0.87 -2.84 -2.49
CA SER A 370 0.28 -3.90 -1.68
C SER A 370 -0.12 -5.07 -2.54
N SER A 371 -0.13 -6.23 -1.93
CA SER A 371 -0.60 -7.47 -2.52
C SER A 371 -1.60 -8.16 -1.61
N ASN A 372 -2.40 -9.07 -2.18
CA ASN A 372 -3.27 -9.96 -1.43
C ASN A 372 -2.85 -11.41 -1.65
N GLY A 373 -2.61 -12.11 -0.56
CA GLY A 373 -2.33 -13.54 -0.50
C GLY A 373 -3.20 -14.21 0.55
N PHE A 374 -3.00 -15.48 0.82
CA PHE A 374 -3.79 -16.18 1.82
C PHE A 374 -2.93 -17.06 2.75
N ALA A 375 -3.44 -17.27 3.96
CA ALA A 375 -2.81 -18.08 4.98
C ALA A 375 -2.72 -19.56 4.55
N ASN A 376 -1.70 -20.24 5.03
CA ASN A 376 -1.47 -21.64 4.66
C ASN A 376 -2.61 -22.57 5.09
N HIS A 377 -3.23 -22.34 6.26
CA HIS A 377 -4.30 -23.19 6.79
C HIS A 377 -5.54 -23.25 5.88
N VAL A 378 -5.83 -22.22 5.05
CA VAL A 378 -7.01 -22.24 4.15
C VAL A 378 -6.89 -23.33 3.08
N THR A 379 -5.70 -23.84 2.84
CA THR A 379 -5.43 -24.86 1.82
C THR A 379 -5.99 -26.24 2.17
N SER A 380 -6.29 -26.50 3.44
CA SER A 380 -6.91 -27.73 3.91
C SER A 380 -8.44 -27.76 3.71
N ASP A 381 -9.06 -26.61 3.40
CA ASP A 381 -10.50 -26.47 3.13
C ASP A 381 -10.71 -26.01 1.68
N PRO A 382 -11.11 -26.92 0.76
CA PRO A 382 -11.28 -26.59 -0.66
C PRO A 382 -12.31 -25.49 -0.92
N ALA A 383 -13.39 -25.41 -0.13
CA ALA A 383 -14.42 -24.37 -0.30
C ALA A 383 -13.89 -23.00 0.10
N LYS A 384 -13.20 -22.93 1.23
CA LYS A 384 -12.55 -21.69 1.70
C LYS A 384 -11.43 -21.26 0.77
N LEU A 385 -10.60 -22.17 0.28
CA LEU A 385 -9.56 -21.89 -0.70
C LEU A 385 -10.15 -21.29 -1.99
N GLN A 386 -11.28 -21.85 -2.47
CA GLN A 386 -11.97 -21.28 -3.63
C GLN A 386 -12.50 -19.89 -3.33
N ALA A 387 -13.08 -19.65 -2.15
CA ALA A 387 -13.51 -18.32 -1.73
C ALA A 387 -12.36 -17.31 -1.66
N CYS A 388 -11.17 -17.75 -1.21
CA CYS A 388 -9.96 -16.90 -1.27
C CYS A 388 -9.62 -16.52 -2.71
N TYR A 389 -9.65 -17.45 -3.66
CA TYR A 389 -9.42 -17.12 -5.08
C TYR A 389 -10.52 -16.22 -5.66
N ASP A 390 -11.78 -16.42 -5.27
CA ASP A 390 -12.89 -15.55 -5.70
C ASP A 390 -12.69 -14.13 -5.16
N TYR A 391 -12.26 -13.98 -3.90
CA TYR A 391 -11.88 -12.69 -3.32
C TYR A 391 -10.70 -12.06 -4.07
N LEU A 392 -9.59 -12.77 -4.31
CA LEU A 392 -8.45 -12.25 -5.06
C LEU A 392 -8.85 -11.78 -6.47
N ASN A 393 -9.73 -12.51 -7.15
CA ASN A 393 -10.26 -12.10 -8.44
C ASN A 393 -11.17 -10.88 -8.34
N TRP A 394 -11.97 -10.77 -7.27
CA TRP A 394 -12.84 -9.63 -7.04
C TRP A 394 -12.06 -8.34 -6.79
N MET A 395 -10.86 -8.41 -6.19
CA MET A 395 -9.97 -7.28 -5.98
C MET A 395 -9.59 -6.56 -7.28
N TYR A 396 -9.75 -7.22 -8.44
CA TYR A 396 -9.55 -6.62 -9.76
C TYR A 396 -10.86 -6.17 -10.42
N SER A 397 -11.97 -6.14 -9.68
CA SER A 397 -13.22 -5.65 -10.21
C SER A 397 -13.12 -4.16 -10.56
N GLY A 398 -13.75 -3.76 -11.66
CA GLY A 398 -13.74 -2.35 -12.04
C GLY A 398 -14.45 -1.47 -11.02
N TRP A 399 -15.43 -2.01 -10.27
CA TRP A 399 -16.10 -1.28 -9.20
C TRP A 399 -15.12 -0.91 -8.06
N LEU A 400 -14.36 -1.88 -7.56
CA LEU A 400 -13.33 -1.62 -6.53
C LEU A 400 -12.26 -0.67 -7.07
N GLY A 401 -11.81 -0.90 -8.31
CA GLY A 401 -10.82 -0.04 -8.96
C GLY A 401 -11.24 1.42 -9.04
N ALA A 402 -12.50 1.69 -9.39
CA ALA A 402 -13.06 3.03 -9.44
C ALA A 402 -13.21 3.65 -8.04
N THR A 403 -13.55 2.83 -7.05
CA THR A 403 -13.66 3.25 -5.64
C THR A 403 -12.28 3.64 -5.05
N ILE A 404 -11.26 2.82 -5.29
CA ILE A 404 -9.88 3.08 -4.86
C ILE A 404 -9.29 4.28 -5.59
N MET A 405 -9.60 4.45 -6.88
CA MET A 405 -9.17 5.60 -7.68
C MET A 405 -9.58 6.93 -7.03
N ARG A 406 -10.79 7.04 -6.47
CA ARG A 406 -11.27 8.24 -5.76
C ARG A 406 -10.45 8.60 -4.53
N GLN A 407 -9.68 7.66 -3.99
CA GLN A 407 -8.73 7.91 -2.92
C GLN A 407 -7.33 8.34 -3.44
N GLY A 408 -7.14 8.35 -4.75
CA GLY A 408 -5.86 8.70 -5.38
C GLY A 408 -4.89 7.52 -5.57
N TYR A 409 -5.32 6.29 -5.33
CA TYR A 409 -4.50 5.10 -5.57
C TYR A 409 -4.73 4.52 -6.97
N TYR A 410 -3.78 3.71 -7.41
CA TYR A 410 -3.84 2.92 -8.64
C TYR A 410 -4.07 1.44 -8.29
N ILE A 411 -4.70 0.70 -9.19
CA ILE A 411 -4.87 -0.75 -9.07
C ILE A 411 -4.03 -1.49 -10.11
N GLY A 412 -3.70 -2.75 -9.82
CA GLY A 412 -2.81 -3.56 -10.65
C GLY A 412 -3.26 -3.73 -12.12
N ASN A 413 -4.57 -3.68 -12.38
CA ASN A 413 -5.18 -3.73 -13.72
C ASN A 413 -5.83 -2.40 -14.16
N GLY A 414 -5.36 -1.27 -13.65
CA GLY A 414 -5.94 0.06 -13.90
C GLY A 414 -6.08 0.45 -15.37
N GLY A 415 -5.31 -0.19 -16.27
CA GLY A 415 -5.47 -0.01 -17.72
C GLY A 415 -6.83 -0.42 -18.28
N THR A 416 -7.57 -1.29 -17.59
CA THR A 416 -8.92 -1.72 -17.99
C THR A 416 -10.04 -0.85 -17.40
N LEU A 417 -9.71 0.00 -16.43
CA LEU A 417 -10.69 0.72 -15.61
C LEU A 417 -11.54 1.71 -16.40
N LEU A 418 -10.93 2.46 -17.34
CA LEU A 418 -11.68 3.41 -18.16
C LEU A 418 -12.79 2.72 -18.99
N ASN A 419 -12.46 1.57 -19.58
CA ASN A 419 -13.43 0.79 -20.36
C ASN A 419 -14.56 0.28 -19.46
N TRP A 420 -14.22 -0.18 -18.25
CA TRP A 420 -15.23 -0.60 -17.27
C TRP A 420 -16.16 0.56 -16.89
N ILE A 421 -15.64 1.75 -16.57
CA ILE A 421 -16.44 2.93 -16.23
C ILE A 421 -17.41 3.28 -17.38
N LYS A 422 -16.93 3.28 -18.63
CA LYS A 422 -17.76 3.56 -19.81
C LYS A 422 -18.86 2.53 -20.02
N SER A 423 -18.58 1.26 -19.74
CA SER A 423 -19.54 0.15 -19.90
C SER A 423 -20.53 0.03 -18.73
N ASN A 424 -20.27 0.73 -17.61
CA ASN A 424 -21.10 0.69 -16.40
C ASN A 424 -21.51 2.10 -15.93
N PRO A 425 -22.21 2.90 -16.77
CA PRO A 425 -22.48 4.32 -16.48
C PRO A 425 -23.38 4.57 -15.28
N THR A 426 -24.08 3.54 -14.82
CA THR A 426 -24.99 3.59 -13.65
C THR A 426 -24.34 3.04 -12.37
N ALA A 427 -23.12 2.49 -12.46
CA ALA A 427 -22.42 1.98 -11.29
C ALA A 427 -22.03 3.15 -10.36
N THR A 428 -22.30 2.98 -9.07
CA THR A 428 -22.06 4.01 -8.05
C THR A 428 -21.20 3.48 -6.90
N ALA A 429 -20.54 4.40 -6.19
CA ALA A 429 -20.10 4.20 -4.83
C ALA A 429 -20.51 5.42 -4.00
N GLY A 430 -21.05 5.19 -2.79
CA GLY A 430 -21.65 6.27 -1.99
C GLY A 430 -22.81 7.00 -2.70
N GLY A 431 -23.54 6.32 -3.60
CA GLY A 431 -24.60 6.90 -4.39
C GLY A 431 -24.15 7.80 -5.56
N ILE A 432 -22.84 7.98 -5.79
CA ILE A 432 -22.28 8.82 -6.84
C ILE A 432 -21.76 7.95 -7.99
N ALA A 433 -22.32 8.13 -9.20
CA ALA A 433 -21.92 7.39 -10.39
C ALA A 433 -20.46 7.70 -10.78
N PHE A 434 -19.72 6.65 -11.20
CA PHE A 434 -18.39 6.81 -11.75
C PHE A 434 -18.45 7.43 -13.14
N LYS A 435 -17.51 8.34 -13.44
CA LYS A 435 -17.46 9.02 -14.73
C LYS A 435 -16.07 9.00 -15.34
N PRO A 436 -15.96 9.00 -16.69
CA PRO A 436 -14.66 8.98 -17.40
C PRO A 436 -13.73 10.16 -17.07
N ASP A 437 -14.27 11.33 -16.70
CA ASP A 437 -13.46 12.48 -16.32
C ASP A 437 -12.73 12.31 -14.98
N GLU A 438 -13.25 11.46 -14.07
CA GLU A 438 -12.53 11.05 -12.87
C GLU A 438 -11.25 10.26 -13.24
N TYR A 439 -11.37 9.32 -14.20
CA TYR A 439 -10.20 8.60 -14.71
C TYR A 439 -9.22 9.54 -15.43
N ALA A 440 -9.72 10.49 -16.22
CA ALA A 440 -8.88 11.47 -16.89
C ALA A 440 -8.10 12.32 -15.89
N PHE A 441 -8.67 12.67 -14.74
CA PHE A 441 -7.97 13.35 -13.65
C PHE A 441 -6.93 12.44 -12.98
N TRP A 442 -7.35 11.27 -12.49
CA TRP A 442 -6.50 10.41 -11.66
C TRP A 442 -5.39 9.69 -12.43
N TYR A 443 -5.68 9.20 -13.64
CA TYR A 443 -4.72 8.48 -14.49
C TYR A 443 -4.14 9.35 -15.59
N GLY A 444 -4.97 10.21 -16.18
CA GLY A 444 -4.55 11.10 -17.28
C GLY A 444 -3.77 12.34 -16.81
N GLY A 445 -3.94 12.76 -15.56
CA GLY A 445 -3.38 14.03 -15.07
C GLY A 445 -4.05 15.26 -15.68
N THR A 446 -5.22 15.10 -16.28
CA THR A 446 -6.02 16.20 -16.81
C THR A 446 -6.57 17.04 -15.66
N PRO A 447 -6.49 18.38 -15.72
CA PRO A 447 -7.13 19.22 -14.72
C PRO A 447 -8.63 18.90 -14.57
N ALA A 448 -9.14 18.94 -13.34
CA ALA A 448 -10.55 18.67 -13.07
C ALA A 448 -11.44 19.67 -13.82
N GLY A 449 -12.24 19.21 -14.78
CA GLY A 449 -13.15 20.04 -15.60
C GLY A 449 -14.39 20.50 -14.82
N ARG A 450 -14.70 19.84 -13.72
CA ARG A 450 -15.79 20.12 -12.77
C ARG A 450 -15.34 19.70 -11.37
N ASP A 451 -16.17 19.97 -10.37
CA ASP A 451 -15.99 19.39 -9.04
C ASP A 451 -16.14 17.86 -9.13
N LEU A 452 -15.14 17.11 -8.63
CA LEU A 452 -15.10 15.65 -8.64
C LEU A 452 -15.26 15.09 -7.23
N PRO A 453 -15.77 13.86 -7.10
CA PRO A 453 -15.71 13.13 -5.84
C PRO A 453 -14.28 12.67 -5.55
N GLY A 454 -13.91 12.61 -4.28
CA GLY A 454 -12.60 12.19 -3.81
C GLY A 454 -12.69 11.30 -2.58
N ILE A 455 -11.76 11.45 -1.68
CA ILE A 455 -11.53 10.56 -0.53
C ILE A 455 -12.70 10.52 0.47
N THR A 456 -13.45 11.62 0.64
CA THR A 456 -14.61 11.64 1.54
C THR A 456 -15.89 11.09 0.88
N GLY A 457 -15.84 10.79 -0.42
CA GLY A 457 -16.97 10.35 -1.22
C GLY A 457 -17.95 11.46 -1.57
N LYS A 458 -17.54 12.73 -1.45
CA LYS A 458 -18.40 13.88 -1.77
C LYS A 458 -17.93 14.56 -3.05
N VAL A 459 -18.88 15.01 -3.88
CA VAL A 459 -18.58 15.90 -5.02
C VAL A 459 -18.06 17.22 -4.45
N GLY A 460 -16.90 17.65 -4.94
CA GLY A 460 -16.24 18.85 -4.47
C GLY A 460 -15.05 18.61 -3.52
N ASP A 461 -14.74 17.36 -3.19
CA ASP A 461 -13.46 16.99 -2.58
C ASP A 461 -12.30 17.45 -3.47
N ILE A 462 -12.49 17.35 -4.78
CA ILE A 462 -11.56 17.85 -5.80
C ILE A 462 -12.27 18.97 -6.55
N LYS A 463 -11.79 20.19 -6.38
CA LYS A 463 -12.39 21.37 -7.02
C LYS A 463 -12.06 21.44 -8.50
N LYS A 464 -12.99 22.02 -9.28
CA LYS A 464 -12.73 22.37 -10.68
C LYS A 464 -11.43 23.15 -10.81
N GLY A 465 -10.61 22.80 -11.79
CA GLY A 465 -9.30 23.40 -12.03
C GLY A 465 -8.15 22.76 -11.25
N THR A 466 -8.42 21.89 -10.27
CA THR A 466 -7.36 21.16 -9.54
C THR A 466 -6.52 20.33 -10.52
N VAL A 467 -5.21 20.41 -10.37
CA VAL A 467 -4.23 19.59 -11.09
C VAL A 467 -3.67 18.55 -10.14
N ARG A 468 -3.54 17.30 -10.61
CA ARG A 468 -2.96 16.23 -9.80
C ARG A 468 -1.46 16.45 -9.60
N ASP A 469 -0.99 16.32 -8.36
CA ASP A 469 0.43 16.40 -8.02
C ASP A 469 1.24 15.34 -8.77
N GLY A 470 2.35 15.76 -9.40
CA GLY A 470 3.19 14.89 -10.24
C GLY A 470 2.60 14.54 -11.60
N GLY A 471 1.37 14.97 -11.92
CA GLY A 471 0.75 14.81 -13.23
C GLY A 471 0.14 13.43 -13.49
N SER A 472 0.25 12.95 -14.72
CA SER A 472 -0.34 11.67 -15.15
C SER A 472 0.28 10.45 -14.49
N PHE A 473 -0.44 9.32 -14.56
CA PHE A 473 0.05 8.01 -14.14
C PHE A 473 1.44 7.69 -14.73
N SER A 474 1.62 7.86 -16.03
CA SER A 474 2.90 7.56 -16.68
C SER A 474 4.05 8.47 -16.22
N LYS A 475 3.77 9.75 -15.95
CA LYS A 475 4.79 10.67 -15.42
C LYS A 475 5.20 10.28 -13.98
N ARG A 476 4.23 9.94 -13.15
CA ARG A 476 4.48 9.56 -11.74
C ARG A 476 5.25 8.24 -11.67
N ILE A 477 4.80 7.20 -12.40
CA ILE A 477 5.45 5.89 -12.44
C ILE A 477 6.83 5.96 -13.11
N GLY A 478 6.99 6.76 -14.15
CA GLY A 478 8.28 6.96 -14.81
C GLY A 478 9.29 7.75 -13.99
N HIS A 479 8.93 8.22 -12.79
CA HIS A 479 9.75 9.09 -11.96
C HIS A 479 9.85 8.61 -10.51
N TYR A 480 10.23 7.34 -10.32
CA TYR A 480 10.53 6.79 -9.00
C TYR A 480 12.00 6.93 -8.64
N SER A 481 12.29 7.32 -7.40
CA SER A 481 13.63 7.35 -6.82
C SER A 481 14.01 6.03 -6.17
N SER A 482 13.02 5.25 -5.73
CA SER A 482 13.19 3.98 -5.06
C SER A 482 11.90 3.16 -5.09
N TRP A 483 12.02 1.85 -4.89
CA TRP A 483 10.89 0.94 -4.65
C TRP A 483 10.94 0.36 -3.25
N ASN A 484 9.81 0.43 -2.57
CA ASN A 484 9.57 -0.22 -1.30
C ASN A 484 8.94 -1.61 -1.55
N SER A 485 9.77 -2.61 -1.81
CA SER A 485 9.25 -3.92 -2.20
C SER A 485 10.00 -5.14 -1.67
N TYR A 486 11.28 -5.02 -1.35
CA TYR A 486 12.08 -6.15 -0.89
C TYR A 486 13.26 -5.69 -0.04
N PHE A 487 13.42 -6.28 1.15
CA PHE A 487 14.53 -5.96 2.04
C PHE A 487 15.29 -7.22 2.45
N THR A 488 16.53 -7.34 2.00
CA THR A 488 17.43 -8.44 2.44
C THR A 488 17.74 -8.35 3.94
N ASN A 489 17.85 -7.12 4.45
CA ASN A 489 18.24 -6.83 5.83
C ASN A 489 17.07 -6.31 6.67
N SER A 490 15.84 -6.86 6.50
CA SER A 490 14.63 -6.35 7.15
C SER A 490 14.74 -6.38 8.69
N VAL A 491 15.17 -7.49 9.28
CA VAL A 491 15.36 -7.63 10.74
C VAL A 491 16.35 -6.59 11.26
N TYR A 492 17.50 -6.47 10.59
CA TYR A 492 18.52 -5.47 10.94
C TYR A 492 17.99 -4.04 10.82
N GLN A 493 17.16 -3.77 9.82
CA GLN A 493 16.53 -2.47 9.61
C GLN A 493 15.56 -2.11 10.75
N VAL A 494 14.72 -3.05 11.20
CA VAL A 494 13.82 -2.87 12.35
C VAL A 494 14.64 -2.57 13.60
N LYS A 495 15.66 -3.39 13.89
CA LYS A 495 16.56 -3.21 15.04
C LYS A 495 17.21 -1.82 15.07
N ARG A 496 17.81 -1.41 13.96
CA ARG A 496 18.47 -0.09 13.89
C ARG A 496 17.49 1.08 14.01
N TRP A 497 16.24 0.89 13.55
CA TRP A 497 15.19 1.87 13.76
C TRP A 497 14.74 1.94 15.24
N ASN A 498 14.67 0.80 15.94
CA ASN A 498 14.41 0.75 17.37
C ASN A 498 15.53 1.46 18.17
N ASP A 499 16.80 1.26 17.80
CA ASP A 499 17.92 2.02 18.39
C ASP A 499 17.77 3.54 18.19
N PHE A 500 17.32 3.95 16.99
CA PHE A 500 17.04 5.36 16.72
C PHE A 500 15.88 5.90 17.57
N LEU A 501 14.78 5.13 17.71
CA LEU A 501 13.63 5.57 18.52
C LEU A 501 13.98 5.69 20.00
N SER A 502 14.90 4.88 20.49
CA SER A 502 15.37 4.88 21.88
C SER A 502 16.42 5.95 22.19
N ALA A 503 17.16 6.46 21.17
CA ALA A 503 18.23 7.45 21.32
C ALA A 503 17.70 8.86 21.53
#